data_32abda8fd9454f83da1d7bcb99bd6bdb
#
_entry.id   32abda8fd9454f83da1d7bcb99bd6bdb
#
_cell.length_a   1.000
_cell.length_b   1.000
_cell.length_c   1.000
_cell.angle_alpha   90.00
_cell.angle_beta   90.00
_cell.angle_gamma   90.00
#
_symmetry.space_group_name_H-M   'P 1'
#
loop_
_entity.id
_entity.type
_entity.pdbx_description
1 polymer ?
#
loop_
_entity_poly.entity_id
_entity_poly.type
_entity_poly.pdbx_seq_one_letter_code
_entity_poly.pdbx_strand_id
1 'polypeptide(L)'
;MKKFFICLILAASVALAAAVPNLTNKEIETIKNIIDDRITFMCLSDADALTASKKYLEEKQTYADKNGFSEQAKIIIDNLMATEIISHIYQIDAKDPEIKKFISPKVEKAAKWLDNHKKESGISAYMYCTTAEAISSGLSFMSMTEIMSYGLKIKDYFDKAIETDSTLAFAYSGLAQWYYHAPGIAGGSTKKAYANFELAYKNASTKGEKFMTSMFLSQSYFDQKKYDKAAEYLAEADAILPGSRLIKYIKKLNDAGYCYYYYMVNREKVEKKVGAME
;
A
#
# COMPACT_ATOMS: atom_id res chain seq x y z
N MET A 1 -31.30 68.52 10.69
CA MET A 1 -31.03 67.35 9.80
C MET A 1 -30.09 66.41 10.54
N LYS A 2 -30.61 65.31 11.13
CA LYS A 2 -29.82 64.32 11.83
C LYS A 2 -29.49 63.17 10.85
N LYS A 3 -28.17 63.01 10.54
CA LYS A 3 -27.66 61.90 9.70
C LYS A 3 -27.56 60.65 10.55
N PHE A 4 -28.41 59.65 10.25
CA PHE A 4 -28.26 58.29 10.80
C PHE A 4 -27.14 57.58 10.02
N PHE A 5 -26.07 57.21 10.73
CA PHE A 5 -25.05 56.29 10.22
C PHE A 5 -25.52 54.87 10.58
N ILE A 6 -25.92 54.10 9.58
CA ILE A 6 -26.15 52.65 9.72
C ILE A 6 -24.81 51.97 9.53
N CYS A 7 -24.21 51.47 10.62
CA CYS A 7 -23.09 50.53 10.57
C CYS A 7 -23.64 49.16 10.17
N LEU A 8 -23.38 48.77 8.93
CA LEU A 8 -23.57 47.36 8.52
C LEU A 8 -22.41 46.56 9.08
N ILE A 9 -22.68 45.80 10.14
CA ILE A 9 -21.77 44.76 10.63
C ILE A 9 -21.91 43.57 9.69
N LEU A 10 -20.98 43.42 8.74
CA LEU A 10 -20.79 42.17 7.99
C LEU A 10 -20.26 41.12 8.98
N ALA A 11 -21.16 40.27 9.48
CA ALA A 11 -20.74 39.03 10.13
C ALA A 11 -20.18 38.09 9.06
N ALA A 12 -18.86 38.08 8.93
CA ALA A 12 -18.19 37.04 8.17
C ALA A 12 -18.38 35.73 8.93
N SER A 13 -19.34 34.94 8.52
CA SER A 13 -19.42 33.53 8.94
C SER A 13 -18.18 32.82 8.43
N VAL A 14 -17.20 32.65 9.29
CA VAL A 14 -16.11 31.70 9.06
C VAL A 14 -16.79 30.33 9.08
N ALA A 15 -17.08 29.79 7.89
CA ALA A 15 -17.46 28.40 7.77
C ALA A 15 -16.26 27.61 8.32
N LEU A 16 -16.40 27.05 9.55
CA LEU A 16 -15.45 26.02 9.99
C LEU A 16 -15.46 24.95 8.90
N ALA A 17 -14.33 24.74 8.27
CA ALA A 17 -14.18 23.60 7.37
C ALA A 17 -14.55 22.35 8.15
N ALA A 18 -15.48 21.56 7.64
CA ALA A 18 -15.83 20.27 8.23
C ALA A 18 -14.53 19.47 8.39
N ALA A 19 -14.33 18.84 9.53
CA ALA A 19 -13.16 18.04 9.81
C ALA A 19 -13.55 16.56 9.78
N VAL A 20 -12.75 15.76 9.09
CA VAL A 20 -12.84 14.30 9.22
C VAL A 20 -12.39 13.93 10.64
N PRO A 21 -13.15 13.10 11.37
CA PRO A 21 -12.68 12.62 12.66
C PRO A 21 -11.35 11.90 12.53
N ASN A 22 -10.38 12.26 13.38
CA ASN A 22 -9.10 11.52 13.46
C ASN A 22 -9.37 10.06 13.81
N LEU A 23 -8.50 9.17 13.32
CA LEU A 23 -8.55 7.77 13.75
C LEU A 23 -8.35 7.66 15.26
N THR A 24 -9.17 6.87 15.92
CA THR A 24 -9.01 6.52 17.33
C THR A 24 -7.80 5.60 17.52
N ASN A 25 -7.26 5.52 18.73
CA ASN A 25 -6.17 4.59 19.06
C ASN A 25 -6.53 3.13 18.71
N LYS A 26 -7.79 2.73 18.92
CA LYS A 26 -8.29 1.39 18.60
C LYS A 26 -8.30 1.13 17.10
N GLU A 27 -8.67 2.11 16.29
CA GLU A 27 -8.63 1.99 14.83
C GLU A 27 -7.19 1.90 14.34
N ILE A 28 -6.28 2.73 14.86
CA ILE A 28 -4.85 2.70 14.51
C ILE A 28 -4.23 1.35 14.89
N GLU A 29 -4.49 0.85 16.09
CA GLU A 29 -4.02 -0.46 16.54
C GLU A 29 -4.54 -1.59 15.64
N THR A 30 -5.83 -1.55 15.28
CA THR A 30 -6.42 -2.54 14.37
C THR A 30 -5.75 -2.51 12.99
N ILE A 31 -5.49 -1.31 12.43
CA ILE A 31 -4.81 -1.14 11.15
C ILE A 31 -3.38 -1.70 11.21
N LYS A 32 -2.62 -1.40 12.27
CA LYS A 32 -1.27 -1.94 12.48
C LYS A 32 -1.26 -3.46 12.60
N ASN A 33 -2.21 -4.02 13.35
CA ASN A 33 -2.36 -5.47 13.47
C ASN A 33 -2.66 -6.12 12.12
N ILE A 34 -3.48 -5.50 11.27
CA ILE A 34 -3.74 -6.01 9.92
C ILE A 34 -2.45 -6.00 9.08
N ILE A 35 -1.65 -4.94 9.14
CA ILE A 35 -0.36 -4.86 8.44
C ILE A 35 0.57 -5.99 8.91
N ASP A 36 0.61 -6.27 10.21
CA ASP A 36 1.43 -7.34 10.78
C ASP A 36 0.89 -8.74 10.43
N ASP A 37 -0.43 -8.93 10.48
CA ASP A 37 -1.05 -10.24 10.23
C ASP A 37 -0.94 -10.65 8.74
N ARG A 38 -0.96 -9.69 7.81
CA ARG A 38 -0.86 -9.95 6.36
C ARG A 38 0.38 -10.76 5.99
N ILE A 39 1.52 -10.55 6.64
CA ILE A 39 2.73 -11.31 6.31
C ILE A 39 2.58 -12.81 6.59
N THR A 40 1.69 -13.21 7.49
CA THR A 40 1.48 -14.64 7.85
C THR A 40 0.89 -15.44 6.69
N PHE A 41 0.11 -14.80 5.81
CA PHE A 41 -0.44 -15.45 4.62
C PHE A 41 0.67 -15.90 3.64
N MET A 42 1.84 -15.28 3.68
CA MET A 42 2.99 -15.65 2.84
C MET A 42 3.62 -17.01 3.22
N CYS A 43 3.16 -17.62 4.30
CA CYS A 43 3.56 -18.99 4.70
C CYS A 43 2.60 -20.06 4.17
N LEU A 44 1.45 -19.66 3.62
CA LEU A 44 0.41 -20.56 3.12
C LEU A 44 0.55 -20.78 1.60
N SER A 45 -0.07 -21.83 1.08
CA SER A 45 -0.32 -21.91 -0.37
C SER A 45 -1.21 -20.75 -0.84
N ASP A 46 -1.14 -20.35 -2.11
CA ASP A 46 -1.96 -19.21 -2.57
C ASP A 46 -3.48 -19.48 -2.45
N ALA A 47 -3.91 -20.73 -2.60
CA ALA A 47 -5.32 -21.11 -2.41
C ALA A 47 -5.76 -21.02 -0.94
N ASP A 48 -4.91 -21.49 -0.01
CA ASP A 48 -5.19 -21.38 1.42
C ASP A 48 -5.11 -19.93 1.89
N ALA A 49 -4.11 -19.17 1.42
CA ALA A 49 -3.94 -17.75 1.71
C ALA A 49 -5.14 -16.92 1.21
N LEU A 50 -5.64 -17.22 0.00
CA LEU A 50 -6.84 -16.58 -0.54
C LEU A 50 -8.08 -16.84 0.34
N THR A 51 -8.25 -18.09 0.77
CA THR A 51 -9.36 -18.46 1.65
C THR A 51 -9.24 -17.78 3.02
N ALA A 52 -8.05 -17.83 3.62
CA ALA A 52 -7.78 -17.25 4.92
C ALA A 52 -7.90 -15.71 4.90
N SER A 53 -7.38 -15.03 3.88
CA SER A 53 -7.44 -13.58 3.76
C SER A 53 -8.86 -13.05 3.53
N LYS A 54 -9.71 -13.77 2.77
CA LYS A 54 -11.14 -13.43 2.62
C LYS A 54 -11.88 -13.53 3.95
N LYS A 55 -11.69 -14.64 4.68
CA LYS A 55 -12.29 -14.83 6.00
C LYS A 55 -11.81 -13.74 6.99
N TYR A 56 -10.52 -13.45 6.97
CA TYR A 56 -9.95 -12.39 7.82
C TYR A 56 -10.56 -11.02 7.53
N LEU A 57 -10.78 -10.68 6.26
CA LEU A 57 -11.46 -9.44 5.88
C LEU A 57 -12.88 -9.37 6.47
N GLU A 58 -13.69 -10.44 6.35
CA GLU A 58 -15.05 -10.51 6.91
C GLU A 58 -15.04 -10.33 8.43
N GLU A 59 -14.09 -10.96 9.13
CA GLU A 59 -13.90 -10.81 10.56
C GLU A 59 -13.56 -9.36 10.95
N LYS A 60 -12.65 -8.71 10.24
CA LYS A 60 -12.24 -7.32 10.51
C LYS A 60 -13.35 -6.31 10.17
N GLN A 61 -14.10 -6.52 9.10
CA GLN A 61 -15.29 -5.70 8.79
C GLN A 61 -16.35 -5.83 9.88
N THR A 62 -16.67 -7.06 10.30
CA THR A 62 -17.61 -7.33 11.39
C THR A 62 -17.15 -6.67 12.71
N TYR A 63 -15.84 -6.76 13.00
CA TYR A 63 -15.25 -6.12 14.18
C TYR A 63 -15.37 -4.60 14.11
N ALA A 64 -15.06 -3.99 12.96
CA ALA A 64 -15.16 -2.56 12.75
C ALA A 64 -16.59 -2.04 12.89
N ASP A 65 -17.58 -2.78 12.37
CA ASP A 65 -19.01 -2.42 12.50
C ASP A 65 -19.48 -2.48 13.96
N LYS A 66 -19.19 -3.58 14.66
CA LYS A 66 -19.54 -3.75 16.08
C LYS A 66 -18.91 -2.71 17.00
N ASN A 67 -17.76 -2.16 16.62
CA ASN A 67 -17.04 -1.16 17.43
C ASN A 67 -17.23 0.27 16.94
N GLY A 68 -18.12 0.50 15.97
CA GLY A 68 -18.47 1.84 15.49
C GLY A 68 -17.29 2.57 14.84
N PHE A 69 -16.42 1.85 14.12
CA PHE A 69 -15.28 2.45 13.42
C PHE A 69 -15.73 3.48 12.39
N SER A 70 -14.94 4.52 12.22
CA SER A 70 -15.15 5.58 11.24
C SER A 70 -15.17 5.01 9.81
N GLU A 71 -15.79 5.73 8.88
CA GLU A 71 -15.79 5.35 7.46
C GLU A 71 -14.35 5.30 6.91
N GLN A 72 -13.50 6.26 7.35
CA GLN A 72 -12.10 6.29 7.02
C GLN A 72 -11.38 4.97 7.40
N ALA A 73 -11.55 4.51 8.64
CA ALA A 73 -10.94 3.28 9.12
C ALA A 73 -11.43 2.05 8.35
N LYS A 74 -12.73 1.97 8.05
CA LYS A 74 -13.31 0.87 7.26
C LYS A 74 -12.74 0.81 5.84
N ILE A 75 -12.57 1.97 5.20
CA ILE A 75 -11.95 2.04 3.87
C ILE A 75 -10.47 1.59 3.92
N ILE A 76 -9.72 2.00 4.94
CA ILE A 76 -8.34 1.57 5.13
C ILE A 76 -8.25 0.04 5.27
N ILE A 77 -9.11 -0.56 6.08
CA ILE A 77 -9.19 -2.02 6.25
C ILE A 77 -9.51 -2.71 4.93
N ASP A 78 -10.51 -2.21 4.21
CA ASP A 78 -10.90 -2.73 2.89
C ASP A 78 -9.75 -2.67 1.90
N ASN A 79 -9.00 -1.56 1.84
CA ASN A 79 -7.89 -1.38 0.93
C ASN A 79 -6.73 -2.35 1.25
N LEU A 80 -6.32 -2.44 2.52
CA LEU A 80 -5.24 -3.34 2.97
C LEU A 80 -5.53 -4.78 2.59
N MET A 81 -6.74 -5.24 2.86
CA MET A 81 -7.10 -6.62 2.56
C MET A 81 -7.42 -6.86 1.10
N ALA A 82 -7.86 -5.83 0.36
CA ALA A 82 -8.08 -5.97 -1.07
C ALA A 82 -6.77 -6.22 -1.82
N THR A 83 -5.71 -5.49 -1.49
CA THR A 83 -4.40 -5.70 -2.10
C THR A 83 -3.84 -7.10 -1.79
N GLU A 84 -4.04 -7.58 -0.57
CA GLU A 84 -3.66 -8.94 -0.18
C GLU A 84 -4.43 -10.01 -0.96
N ILE A 85 -5.75 -9.91 -0.99
CA ILE A 85 -6.61 -10.89 -1.66
C ILE A 85 -6.32 -10.95 -3.16
N ILE A 86 -6.21 -9.80 -3.85
CA ILE A 86 -5.93 -9.81 -5.28
C ILE A 86 -4.53 -10.33 -5.60
N SER A 87 -3.56 -10.18 -4.70
CA SER A 87 -2.23 -10.76 -4.90
C SER A 87 -2.29 -12.29 -4.97
N HIS A 88 -3.08 -12.93 -4.11
CA HIS A 88 -3.28 -14.39 -4.14
C HIS A 88 -4.08 -14.85 -5.36
N ILE A 89 -5.15 -14.12 -5.75
CA ILE A 89 -5.86 -14.42 -6.99
C ILE A 89 -4.88 -14.35 -8.17
N TYR A 90 -4.07 -13.30 -8.24
CA TYR A 90 -3.08 -13.10 -9.30
C TYR A 90 -2.02 -14.21 -9.33
N GLN A 91 -1.60 -14.73 -8.18
CA GLN A 91 -0.64 -15.84 -8.12
C GLN A 91 -1.27 -17.14 -8.67
N ILE A 92 -2.54 -17.37 -8.40
CA ILE A 92 -3.29 -18.55 -8.87
C ILE A 92 -3.56 -18.42 -10.39
N ASP A 93 -4.16 -17.32 -10.81
CA ASP A 93 -4.43 -17.00 -12.22
C ASP A 93 -4.30 -15.48 -12.45
N ALA A 94 -3.23 -15.10 -13.13
CA ALA A 94 -2.94 -13.69 -13.43
C ALA A 94 -3.98 -13.01 -14.35
N LYS A 95 -4.86 -13.79 -14.97
CA LYS A 95 -5.92 -13.30 -15.89
C LYS A 95 -7.33 -13.44 -15.32
N ASP A 96 -7.45 -13.86 -14.05
CA ASP A 96 -8.75 -14.03 -13.42
C ASP A 96 -9.53 -12.69 -13.41
N PRO A 97 -10.73 -12.62 -14.03
CA PRO A 97 -11.55 -11.42 -14.06
C PRO A 97 -12.03 -10.99 -12.66
N GLU A 98 -12.01 -11.88 -11.68
CA GLU A 98 -12.36 -11.55 -10.29
C GLU A 98 -11.43 -10.49 -9.69
N ILE A 99 -10.16 -10.41 -10.14
CA ILE A 99 -9.23 -9.37 -9.69
C ILE A 99 -9.84 -7.97 -9.91
N LYS A 100 -10.27 -7.69 -11.16
CA LYS A 100 -10.88 -6.40 -11.49
C LYS A 100 -12.17 -6.16 -10.71
N LYS A 101 -13.06 -7.16 -10.68
CA LYS A 101 -14.35 -7.06 -9.99
C LYS A 101 -14.17 -6.79 -8.50
N PHE A 102 -13.12 -7.33 -7.89
CA PHE A 102 -12.87 -7.19 -6.47
C PHE A 102 -12.23 -5.84 -6.10
N ILE A 103 -11.22 -5.40 -6.89
CA ILE A 103 -10.44 -4.20 -6.54
C ILE A 103 -11.09 -2.88 -7.00
N SER A 104 -11.69 -2.84 -8.20
CA SER A 104 -12.19 -1.59 -8.78
C SER A 104 -13.21 -0.86 -7.91
N PRO A 105 -14.23 -1.51 -7.32
CA PRO A 105 -15.18 -0.80 -6.45
C PRO A 105 -14.54 -0.22 -5.19
N LYS A 106 -13.49 -0.85 -4.65
CA LYS A 106 -12.76 -0.39 -3.47
C LYS A 106 -11.91 0.83 -3.79
N VAL A 107 -11.20 0.80 -4.91
CA VAL A 107 -10.44 1.95 -5.43
C VAL A 107 -11.37 3.14 -5.68
N GLU A 108 -12.50 2.91 -6.35
CA GLU A 108 -13.48 3.98 -6.62
C GLU A 108 -14.00 4.59 -5.30
N LYS A 109 -14.41 3.75 -4.34
CA LYS A 109 -14.90 4.21 -3.03
C LYS A 109 -13.84 5.04 -2.31
N ALA A 110 -12.60 4.55 -2.24
CA ALA A 110 -11.50 5.23 -1.55
C ALA A 110 -11.10 6.56 -2.21
N ALA A 111 -10.96 6.57 -3.55
CA ALA A 111 -10.62 7.77 -4.30
C ALA A 111 -11.73 8.83 -4.22
N LYS A 112 -13.00 8.42 -4.33
CA LYS A 112 -14.16 9.32 -4.19
C LYS A 112 -14.24 9.89 -2.78
N TRP A 113 -13.97 9.08 -1.76
CA TRP A 113 -13.95 9.56 -0.38
C TRP A 113 -12.86 10.62 -0.20
N LEU A 114 -11.62 10.39 -0.68
CA LEU A 114 -10.55 11.39 -0.63
C LEU A 114 -10.89 12.67 -1.41
N ASP A 115 -11.49 12.55 -2.59
CA ASP A 115 -11.90 13.72 -3.38
C ASP A 115 -12.97 14.56 -2.67
N ASN A 116 -13.90 13.92 -1.98
CA ASN A 116 -14.96 14.61 -1.23
C ASN A 116 -14.42 15.35 0.01
N HIS A 117 -13.37 14.81 0.65
CA HIS A 117 -12.81 15.34 1.89
C HIS A 117 -11.49 16.12 1.70
N LYS A 118 -11.05 16.34 0.45
CA LYS A 118 -9.71 16.91 0.13
C LYS A 118 -9.40 18.28 0.75
N LYS A 119 -10.41 18.99 1.23
CA LYS A 119 -10.28 20.30 1.89
C LYS A 119 -10.43 20.23 3.40
N GLU A 120 -10.65 19.03 3.93
CA GLU A 120 -10.88 18.79 5.35
C GLU A 120 -9.59 18.38 6.03
N SER A 121 -9.48 18.70 7.32
CA SER A 121 -8.43 18.16 8.19
C SER A 121 -8.82 16.79 8.74
N GLY A 122 -7.85 16.07 9.31
CA GLY A 122 -8.10 14.77 9.98
C GLY A 122 -7.99 13.55 9.08
N ILE A 123 -7.67 13.72 7.79
CA ILE A 123 -7.39 12.57 6.91
C ILE A 123 -6.08 11.94 7.35
N SER A 124 -6.12 10.65 7.65
CA SER A 124 -4.98 9.87 8.12
C SER A 124 -3.97 9.58 7.01
N ALA A 125 -2.69 9.51 7.36
CA ALA A 125 -1.63 9.03 6.48
C ALA A 125 -1.92 7.62 5.92
N TYR A 126 -2.51 6.74 6.72
CA TYR A 126 -2.95 5.41 6.27
C TYR A 126 -4.02 5.47 5.17
N MET A 127 -4.93 6.45 5.22
CA MET A 127 -5.97 6.59 4.18
C MET A 127 -5.34 6.91 2.82
N TYR A 128 -4.43 7.86 2.77
CA TYR A 128 -3.70 8.18 1.55
C TYR A 128 -2.87 7.00 1.07
N CYS A 129 -2.07 6.42 1.96
CA CYS A 129 -1.13 5.36 1.64
C CYS A 129 -1.84 4.09 1.10
N THR A 130 -2.87 3.61 1.80
CA THR A 130 -3.60 2.40 1.40
C THR A 130 -4.42 2.60 0.13
N THR A 131 -4.91 3.83 -0.11
CA THR A 131 -5.57 4.15 -1.38
C THR A 131 -4.57 4.13 -2.54
N ALA A 132 -3.37 4.70 -2.37
CA ALA A 132 -2.32 4.62 -3.37
C ALA A 132 -1.89 3.18 -3.65
N GLU A 133 -1.74 2.35 -2.60
CA GLU A 133 -1.43 0.92 -2.73
C GLU A 133 -2.52 0.16 -3.50
N ALA A 134 -3.79 0.37 -3.16
CA ALA A 134 -4.91 -0.28 -3.84
C ALA A 134 -5.00 0.10 -5.32
N ILE A 135 -4.79 1.38 -5.67
CA ILE A 135 -4.71 1.83 -7.05
C ILE A 135 -3.54 1.14 -7.76
N SER A 136 -2.34 1.18 -7.17
CA SER A 136 -1.13 0.60 -7.76
C SER A 136 -1.30 -0.89 -8.05
N SER A 137 -1.86 -1.64 -7.10
CA SER A 137 -2.09 -3.08 -7.22
C SER A 137 -3.15 -3.43 -8.25
N GLY A 138 -4.17 -2.57 -8.40
CA GLY A 138 -5.26 -2.75 -9.36
C GLY A 138 -4.96 -2.22 -10.78
N LEU A 139 -3.92 -1.40 -10.95
CA LEU A 139 -3.72 -0.58 -12.15
C LEU A 139 -3.68 -1.39 -13.45
N SER A 140 -3.02 -2.55 -13.46
CA SER A 140 -2.89 -3.42 -14.64
C SER A 140 -4.21 -4.08 -15.06
N PHE A 141 -5.22 -4.07 -14.21
CA PHE A 141 -6.56 -4.65 -14.47
C PHE A 141 -7.60 -3.59 -14.80
N MET A 142 -7.24 -2.31 -14.76
CA MET A 142 -8.09 -1.17 -15.02
C MET A 142 -8.18 -0.86 -16.51
N SER A 143 -9.26 -0.17 -16.92
CA SER A 143 -9.39 0.38 -18.26
C SER A 143 -8.42 1.57 -18.45
N MET A 144 -8.12 1.93 -19.70
CA MET A 144 -7.26 3.09 -19.99
C MET A 144 -7.77 4.38 -19.34
N THR A 145 -9.09 4.58 -19.29
CA THR A 145 -9.71 5.75 -18.64
C THR A 145 -9.46 5.76 -17.14
N GLU A 146 -9.58 4.60 -16.47
CA GLU A 146 -9.29 4.44 -15.05
C GLU A 146 -7.78 4.65 -14.77
N ILE A 147 -6.90 4.09 -15.61
CA ILE A 147 -5.44 4.29 -15.50
C ILE A 147 -5.10 5.79 -15.59
N MET A 148 -5.67 6.52 -16.52
CA MET A 148 -5.45 7.97 -16.65
C MET A 148 -6.02 8.76 -15.46
N SER A 149 -7.15 8.33 -14.90
CA SER A 149 -7.78 9.00 -13.76
C SER A 149 -7.06 8.76 -12.44
N TYR A 150 -6.66 7.51 -12.19
CA TYR A 150 -6.10 7.10 -10.89
C TYR A 150 -4.57 7.05 -10.88
N GLY A 151 -3.94 6.67 -11.99
CA GLY A 151 -2.49 6.47 -12.05
C GLY A 151 -1.69 7.73 -11.68
N LEU A 152 -2.16 8.91 -12.06
CA LEU A 152 -1.53 10.17 -11.71
C LEU A 152 -1.66 10.51 -10.21
N LYS A 153 -2.65 9.96 -9.51
CA LYS A 153 -2.89 10.22 -8.08
C LYS A 153 -1.99 9.39 -7.16
N ILE A 154 -1.41 8.29 -7.65
CA ILE A 154 -0.64 7.34 -6.81
C ILE A 154 0.47 8.06 -6.07
N LYS A 155 1.34 8.75 -6.81
CA LYS A 155 2.47 9.46 -6.22
C LYS A 155 2.01 10.55 -5.24
N ASP A 156 1.02 11.34 -5.65
CA ASP A 156 0.49 12.44 -4.82
C ASP A 156 -0.08 11.91 -3.50
N TYR A 157 -0.71 10.76 -3.51
CA TYR A 157 -1.24 10.14 -2.28
C TYR A 157 -0.12 9.61 -1.38
N PHE A 158 0.94 9.01 -1.93
CA PHE A 158 2.11 8.64 -1.12
C PHE A 158 2.82 9.87 -0.54
N ASP A 159 2.98 10.95 -1.33
CA ASP A 159 3.57 12.19 -0.84
C ASP A 159 2.73 12.78 0.30
N LYS A 160 1.40 12.86 0.16
CA LYS A 160 0.49 13.30 1.22
C LYS A 160 0.52 12.41 2.46
N ALA A 161 0.68 11.11 2.29
CA ALA A 161 0.84 10.21 3.43
C ALA A 161 2.11 10.56 4.22
N ILE A 162 3.23 10.80 3.55
CA ILE A 162 4.50 11.19 4.16
C ILE A 162 4.44 12.61 4.76
N GLU A 163 3.76 13.55 4.10
CA GLU A 163 3.51 14.89 4.65
C GLU A 163 2.66 14.84 5.93
N THR A 164 1.70 13.91 6.00
CA THR A 164 0.81 13.73 7.16
C THR A 164 1.50 13.00 8.30
N ASP A 165 2.30 11.97 7.99
CA ASP A 165 3.11 11.20 8.93
C ASP A 165 4.45 10.81 8.29
N SER A 166 5.48 11.58 8.59
CA SER A 166 6.84 11.36 8.09
C SER A 166 7.55 10.13 8.67
N THR A 167 6.90 9.41 9.58
CA THR A 167 7.42 8.16 10.18
C THR A 167 6.76 6.91 9.60
N LEU A 168 5.78 7.04 8.71
CA LEU A 168 5.04 5.91 8.17
C LEU A 168 5.89 5.12 7.15
N ALA A 169 6.52 4.04 7.60
CA ALA A 169 7.36 3.16 6.78
C ALA A 169 6.63 2.64 5.52
N PHE A 170 5.36 2.33 5.66
CA PHE A 170 4.51 1.82 4.60
C PHE A 170 4.38 2.81 3.42
N ALA A 171 4.29 4.11 3.70
CA ALA A 171 4.23 5.14 2.66
C ALA A 171 5.55 5.27 1.87
N TYR A 172 6.69 5.22 2.57
CA TYR A 172 8.00 5.21 1.90
C TYR A 172 8.20 3.96 1.03
N SER A 173 7.76 2.78 1.49
CA SER A 173 7.83 1.54 0.69
C SER A 173 7.02 1.66 -0.59
N GLY A 174 5.79 2.18 -0.51
CA GLY A 174 4.93 2.38 -1.68
C GLY A 174 5.50 3.42 -2.66
N LEU A 175 5.98 4.55 -2.14
CA LEU A 175 6.61 5.58 -2.97
C LEU A 175 7.91 5.08 -3.63
N ALA A 176 8.69 4.24 -2.94
CA ALA A 176 9.88 3.60 -3.49
C ALA A 176 9.53 2.69 -4.69
N GLN A 177 8.51 1.85 -4.54
CA GLN A 177 8.03 1.00 -5.63
C GLN A 177 7.51 1.83 -6.80
N TRP A 178 6.77 2.92 -6.52
CA TRP A 178 6.33 3.83 -7.57
C TRP A 178 7.52 4.42 -8.33
N TYR A 179 8.54 4.96 -7.65
CA TYR A 179 9.73 5.49 -8.30
C TYR A 179 10.49 4.43 -9.11
N TYR A 180 10.49 3.18 -8.67
CA TYR A 180 11.18 2.09 -9.35
C TYR A 180 10.50 1.69 -10.65
N HIS A 181 9.17 1.60 -10.65
CA HIS A 181 8.40 1.07 -11.78
C HIS A 181 7.86 2.14 -12.73
N ALA A 182 7.72 3.38 -12.29
CA ALA A 182 7.22 4.45 -13.15
C ALA A 182 8.22 4.78 -14.28
N PRO A 183 7.73 5.04 -15.50
CA PRO A 183 8.60 5.53 -16.57
C PRO A 183 9.30 6.85 -16.17
N GLY A 184 10.53 7.06 -16.65
CA GLY A 184 11.28 8.30 -16.36
C GLY A 184 10.53 9.57 -16.76
N ILE A 185 9.77 9.53 -17.87
CA ILE A 185 8.91 10.64 -18.30
C ILE A 185 7.78 10.96 -17.30
N ALA A 186 7.34 9.96 -16.52
CA ALA A 186 6.38 10.14 -15.44
C ALA A 186 7.04 10.48 -14.09
N GLY A 187 8.37 10.63 -14.05
CA GLY A 187 9.12 10.96 -12.85
C GLY A 187 9.75 9.77 -12.13
N GLY A 188 9.72 8.56 -12.73
CA GLY A 188 10.41 7.38 -12.21
C GLY A 188 11.91 7.59 -12.04
N SER A 189 12.51 7.00 -11.01
CA SER A 189 13.93 7.16 -10.68
C SER A 189 14.39 6.07 -9.73
N THR A 190 15.23 5.17 -10.19
CA THR A 190 15.83 4.12 -9.34
C THR A 190 16.63 4.70 -8.18
N LYS A 191 17.32 5.84 -8.37
CA LYS A 191 18.01 6.53 -7.28
C LYS A 191 17.08 6.96 -6.17
N LYS A 192 15.90 7.54 -6.52
CA LYS A 192 14.89 7.93 -5.52
C LYS A 192 14.23 6.69 -4.90
N ALA A 193 14.01 5.64 -5.69
CA ALA A 193 13.48 4.37 -5.18
C ALA A 193 14.36 3.80 -4.07
N TYR A 194 15.67 3.67 -4.31
CA TYR A 194 16.61 3.14 -3.32
C TYR A 194 16.65 3.97 -2.04
N ALA A 195 16.69 5.30 -2.16
CA ALA A 195 16.65 6.18 -0.99
C ALA A 195 15.35 6.02 -0.17
N ASN A 196 14.21 5.83 -0.84
CA ASN A 196 12.94 5.62 -0.14
C ASN A 196 12.84 4.22 0.49
N PHE A 197 13.43 3.17 -0.10
CA PHE A 197 13.54 1.86 0.57
C PHE A 197 14.38 1.92 1.84
N GLU A 198 15.48 2.69 1.86
CA GLU A 198 16.27 2.92 3.07
C GLU A 198 15.47 3.68 4.15
N LEU A 199 14.70 4.71 3.74
CA LEU A 199 13.82 5.44 4.66
C LEU A 199 12.70 4.55 5.21
N ALA A 200 12.10 3.70 4.37
CA ALA A 200 11.09 2.74 4.80
C ALA A 200 11.64 1.80 5.87
N TYR A 201 12.80 1.20 5.62
CA TYR A 201 13.46 0.31 6.58
C TYR A 201 13.78 1.02 7.90
N LYS A 202 14.33 2.24 7.84
CA LYS A 202 14.66 3.04 9.02
C LYS A 202 13.43 3.36 9.89
N ASN A 203 12.28 3.58 9.29
CA ASN A 203 11.04 3.95 9.98
C ASN A 203 10.18 2.73 10.37
N ALA A 204 10.53 1.51 9.93
CA ALA A 204 9.76 0.32 10.24
C ALA A 204 9.67 0.08 11.75
N SER A 205 8.44 0.02 12.27
CA SER A 205 8.15 -0.02 13.70
C SER A 205 7.47 -1.32 14.14
N THR A 206 6.76 -1.98 13.23
CA THR A 206 6.05 -3.23 13.51
C THR A 206 6.76 -4.44 12.89
N LYS A 207 6.34 -5.65 13.27
CA LYS A 207 6.90 -6.88 12.73
C LYS A 207 6.68 -7.00 11.22
N GLY A 208 5.46 -6.69 10.76
CA GLY A 208 5.11 -6.73 9.34
C GLY A 208 5.87 -5.71 8.52
N GLU A 209 5.98 -4.47 9.03
CA GLU A 209 6.79 -3.44 8.38
C GLU A 209 8.26 -3.84 8.27
N LYS A 210 8.86 -4.36 9.35
CA LYS A 210 10.27 -4.81 9.34
C LYS A 210 10.49 -5.91 8.33
N PHE A 211 9.60 -6.92 8.29
CA PHE A 211 9.67 -7.99 7.30
C PHE A 211 9.66 -7.45 5.86
N MET A 212 8.65 -6.64 5.52
CA MET A 212 8.48 -6.12 4.17
C MET A 212 9.61 -5.17 3.77
N THR A 213 10.03 -4.30 4.67
CA THR A 213 11.08 -3.31 4.37
C THR A 213 12.46 -3.96 4.27
N SER A 214 12.78 -4.97 5.10
CA SER A 214 14.03 -5.75 4.97
C SER A 214 14.06 -6.49 3.64
N MET A 215 12.95 -7.13 3.25
CA MET A 215 12.82 -7.81 1.96
C MET A 215 13.02 -6.82 0.78
N PHE A 216 12.33 -5.69 0.77
CA PHE A 216 12.46 -4.71 -0.31
C PHE A 216 13.86 -4.08 -0.35
N LEU A 217 14.44 -3.77 0.81
CA LEU A 217 15.79 -3.21 0.88
C LEU A 217 16.84 -4.23 0.40
N SER A 218 16.68 -5.51 0.73
CA SER A 218 17.48 -6.60 0.17
C SER A 218 17.48 -6.55 -1.35
N GLN A 219 16.31 -6.48 -1.96
CA GLN A 219 16.18 -6.48 -3.41
C GLN A 219 16.67 -5.19 -4.06
N SER A 220 16.57 -4.06 -3.34
CA SER A 220 17.21 -2.80 -3.73
C SER A 220 18.74 -2.93 -3.79
N TYR A 221 19.37 -3.59 -2.81
CA TYR A 221 20.80 -3.84 -2.84
C TYR A 221 21.20 -4.88 -3.87
N PHE A 222 20.37 -5.91 -4.09
CA PHE A 222 20.60 -6.91 -5.15
C PHE A 222 20.65 -6.25 -6.54
N ASP A 223 19.68 -5.39 -6.84
CA ASP A 223 19.62 -4.64 -8.10
C ASP A 223 20.86 -3.72 -8.30
N GLN A 224 21.37 -3.15 -7.20
CA GLN A 224 22.61 -2.39 -7.18
C GLN A 224 23.90 -3.27 -7.25
N LYS A 225 23.79 -4.59 -7.35
CA LYS A 225 24.88 -5.58 -7.32
C LYS A 225 25.70 -5.58 -6.01
N LYS A 226 25.08 -5.14 -4.92
CA LYS A 226 25.65 -5.17 -3.56
C LYS A 226 25.18 -6.44 -2.85
N TYR A 227 25.64 -7.58 -3.35
CA TYR A 227 25.08 -8.90 -3.00
C TYR A 227 25.22 -9.27 -1.53
N ASP A 228 26.33 -8.90 -0.87
CA ASP A 228 26.50 -9.18 0.56
C ASP A 228 25.44 -8.48 1.41
N LYS A 229 25.17 -7.19 1.14
CA LYS A 229 24.10 -6.46 1.80
C LYS A 229 22.72 -7.01 1.46
N ALA A 230 22.52 -7.39 0.21
CA ALA A 230 21.26 -8.01 -0.19
C ALA A 230 21.00 -9.30 0.59
N ALA A 231 22.01 -10.15 0.78
CA ALA A 231 21.91 -11.38 1.55
C ALA A 231 21.65 -11.11 3.03
N GLU A 232 22.31 -10.10 3.63
CA GLU A 232 22.11 -9.68 5.02
C GLU A 232 20.64 -9.31 5.30
N TYR A 233 20.06 -8.39 4.51
CA TYR A 233 18.67 -7.96 4.70
C TYR A 233 17.65 -9.05 4.35
N LEU A 234 17.98 -9.93 3.39
CA LEU A 234 17.10 -11.08 3.09
C LEU A 234 17.09 -12.10 4.23
N ALA A 235 18.25 -12.31 4.88
CA ALA A 235 18.34 -13.17 6.06
C ALA A 235 17.58 -12.56 7.26
N GLU A 236 17.60 -11.24 7.42
CA GLU A 236 16.79 -10.56 8.44
C GLU A 236 15.29 -10.79 8.20
N ALA A 237 14.80 -10.62 6.96
CA ALA A 237 13.42 -10.90 6.62
C ALA A 237 13.06 -12.37 6.88
N ASP A 238 13.92 -13.33 6.53
CA ASP A 238 13.72 -14.76 6.79
C ASP A 238 13.66 -15.08 8.29
N ALA A 239 14.47 -14.39 9.09
CA ALA A 239 14.45 -14.55 10.57
C ALA A 239 13.16 -14.00 11.20
N ILE A 240 12.58 -12.93 10.64
CA ILE A 240 11.30 -12.34 11.10
C ILE A 240 10.12 -13.27 10.78
N LEU A 241 10.12 -13.90 9.61
CA LEU A 241 9.06 -14.81 9.15
C LEU A 241 9.66 -16.10 8.58
N PRO A 242 10.12 -17.02 9.44
CA PRO A 242 10.65 -18.30 8.99
C PRO A 242 9.58 -19.10 8.22
N GLY A 243 9.98 -19.67 7.09
CA GLY A 243 9.06 -20.48 6.28
C GLY A 243 8.29 -19.70 5.22
N SER A 244 8.47 -18.37 5.10
CA SER A 244 7.88 -17.57 4.03
C SER A 244 8.20 -18.16 2.66
N ARG A 245 7.16 -18.48 1.87
CA ARG A 245 7.28 -18.94 0.48
C ARG A 245 7.90 -17.86 -0.39
N LEU A 246 7.52 -16.59 -0.15
CA LEU A 246 8.07 -15.45 -0.86
C LEU A 246 9.58 -15.33 -0.67
N ILE A 247 10.08 -15.43 0.57
CA ILE A 247 11.53 -15.36 0.83
C ILE A 247 12.28 -16.53 0.17
N LYS A 248 11.72 -17.76 0.25
CA LYS A 248 12.30 -18.91 -0.45
C LYS A 248 12.37 -18.66 -1.96
N TYR A 249 11.33 -18.10 -2.53
CA TYR A 249 11.28 -17.80 -3.95
C TYR A 249 12.26 -16.68 -4.35
N ILE A 250 12.37 -15.62 -3.53
CA ILE A 250 13.35 -14.55 -3.75
C ILE A 250 14.79 -15.11 -3.73
N LYS A 251 15.12 -16.01 -2.81
CA LYS A 251 16.43 -16.69 -2.81
C LYS A 251 16.66 -17.41 -4.15
N LYS A 252 15.68 -18.19 -4.60
CA LYS A 252 15.73 -18.89 -5.90
C LYS A 252 15.90 -17.93 -7.09
N LEU A 253 15.22 -16.78 -7.08
CA LEU A 253 15.37 -15.74 -8.07
C LEU A 253 16.79 -15.14 -8.05
N ASN A 254 17.30 -14.81 -6.87
CA ASN A 254 18.62 -14.21 -6.69
C ASN A 254 19.73 -15.17 -7.13
N ASP A 255 19.63 -16.48 -6.82
CA ASP A 255 20.56 -17.51 -7.27
C ASP A 255 20.59 -17.63 -8.80
N ALA A 256 19.45 -17.38 -9.46
CA ALA A 256 19.34 -17.33 -10.91
C ALA A 256 19.72 -15.96 -11.52
N GLY A 257 20.16 -15.01 -10.71
CA GLY A 257 20.57 -13.67 -11.12
C GLY A 257 19.44 -12.67 -11.36
N TYR A 258 18.23 -12.96 -10.86
CA TYR A 258 17.08 -12.09 -11.01
C TYR A 258 16.76 -11.36 -9.70
N CYS A 259 16.56 -10.02 -9.79
CA CYS A 259 15.97 -9.22 -8.74
C CYS A 259 14.45 -9.42 -8.71
N TYR A 260 13.85 -9.39 -7.52
CA TYR A 260 12.38 -9.50 -7.36
C TYR A 260 11.62 -8.40 -8.11
N TYR A 261 12.13 -7.18 -8.16
CA TYR A 261 11.50 -6.09 -8.94
C TYR A 261 11.47 -6.37 -10.43
N TYR A 262 12.52 -6.99 -10.99
CA TYR A 262 12.51 -7.44 -12.36
C TYR A 262 11.51 -8.57 -12.61
N TYR A 263 11.41 -9.50 -11.65
CA TYR A 263 10.42 -10.58 -11.69
C TYR A 263 9.00 -10.05 -11.74
N MET A 264 8.64 -9.07 -10.88
CA MET A 264 7.28 -8.52 -10.82
C MET A 264 6.73 -8.04 -12.17
N VAL A 265 7.58 -7.50 -13.04
CA VAL A 265 7.18 -7.00 -14.37
C VAL A 265 7.50 -7.96 -15.52
N ASN A 266 8.22 -9.04 -15.26
CA ASN A 266 8.65 -10.03 -16.27
C ASN A 266 8.31 -11.46 -15.86
N ARG A 267 7.23 -11.63 -15.08
CA ARG A 267 6.87 -12.90 -14.42
C ARG A 267 6.94 -14.10 -15.36
N GLU A 268 6.18 -14.12 -16.45
CA GLU A 268 6.14 -15.26 -17.38
C GLU A 268 7.51 -15.62 -17.96
N LYS A 269 8.34 -14.60 -18.24
CA LYS A 269 9.70 -14.80 -18.79
C LYS A 269 10.62 -15.43 -17.76
N VAL A 270 10.52 -15.01 -16.50
CA VAL A 270 11.38 -15.49 -15.42
C VAL A 270 10.93 -16.87 -14.98
N GLU A 271 9.63 -17.12 -14.80
CA GLU A 271 9.08 -18.41 -14.41
C GLU A 271 9.39 -19.54 -15.39
N LYS A 272 9.48 -19.25 -16.70
CA LYS A 272 9.96 -20.22 -17.71
C LYS A 272 11.38 -20.70 -17.44
N LYS A 273 12.19 -19.96 -16.69
CA LYS A 273 13.59 -20.30 -16.40
C LYS A 273 13.80 -20.81 -14.98
N VAL A 274 13.07 -20.23 -14.03
CA VAL A 274 13.25 -20.49 -12.60
C VAL A 274 12.14 -21.40 -12.04
N GLY A 275 11.01 -21.50 -12.73
CA GLY A 275 9.78 -22.12 -12.23
C GLY A 275 8.95 -21.09 -11.43
N ALA A 276 7.66 -21.42 -11.25
CA ALA A 276 6.75 -20.61 -10.43
C ALA A 276 7.09 -20.69 -8.93
N MET A 277 6.50 -19.80 -8.16
CA MET A 277 6.54 -19.85 -6.70
C MET A 277 5.63 -21.01 -6.23
N GLU A 278 6.20 -21.96 -5.49
CA GLU A 278 5.51 -23.13 -4.91
C GLU A 278 5.09 -22.88 -3.46
#